data_895bbc01c0aca60708b9a48776ac7b5c
#
_entry.id   895bbc01c0aca60708b9a48776ac7b5c
#
_cell.length_a   1.000
_cell.length_b   1.000
_cell.length_c   1.000
_cell.angle_alpha   90.00
_cell.angle_beta   90.00
_cell.angle_gamma   90.00
#
_symmetry.space_group_name_H-M   'P 1'
#
loop_
_entity.id
_entity.type
_entity.pdbx_description
1 polymer ?
#
loop_
_entity_poly.entity_id
_entity_poly.type
_entity_poly.pdbx_seq_one_letter_code
_entity_poly.pdbx_strand_id
1 'polypeptide(L)'
;MPFISARRPSLCLGALVVGGSLWLTGCEALLNSQYADSVPPATGVVRLSGVAQSAEIRRNELGMPLIQSSSTHDALFALGYVHASDRLSQMVGMRLMAEGRLAEMAGPGVIEIDRFMRAINLRKSSSGMYRSASPQIKKAYEVYARGVNAYLYRNRDKLPMDLAESGYKPAYWTPEDSALVFSLLNFGLSMNLQEEINALILAQKVGSNQLAWLMPTYPDESLPFDETEKLQGLRLDGKIPGIAQL
;
A
#
# COMPACT_ATOMS: atom_id res chain seq x y z
N MET A 1 -35.03 12.46 -68.69
CA MET A 1 -34.84 12.56 -67.23
C MET A 1 -34.61 11.15 -66.72
N PRO A 2 -33.38 10.75 -66.27
CA PRO A 2 -33.15 9.49 -65.63
C PRO A 2 -33.12 9.65 -64.12
N PHE A 3 -33.83 8.76 -63.41
CA PHE A 3 -33.83 8.62 -61.96
C PHE A 3 -32.54 8.04 -61.46
N ILE A 4 -31.83 8.73 -60.56
CA ILE A 4 -30.67 8.24 -59.83
C ILE A 4 -31.18 7.59 -58.56
N SER A 5 -30.99 6.24 -58.48
CA SER A 5 -31.28 5.45 -57.27
C SER A 5 -30.09 5.58 -56.31
N ALA A 6 -30.32 6.21 -55.14
CA ALA A 6 -29.35 6.27 -54.06
C ALA A 6 -29.30 4.91 -53.31
N ARG A 7 -28.22 4.18 -53.44
CA ARG A 7 -27.91 3.00 -52.60
C ARG A 7 -27.51 3.45 -51.21
N ARG A 8 -28.19 2.93 -50.18
CA ARG A 8 -27.90 3.14 -48.77
C ARG A 8 -26.66 2.31 -48.35
N PRO A 9 -25.68 2.92 -47.67
CA PRO A 9 -24.58 2.17 -47.08
C PRO A 9 -24.90 1.87 -45.56
N SER A 10 -25.81 0.92 -45.29
CA SER A 10 -26.19 0.62 -43.90
C SER A 10 -25.67 -0.72 -43.36
N LEU A 11 -24.93 -1.48 -44.14
CA LEU A 11 -24.49 -2.84 -43.71
C LEU A 11 -23.07 -2.88 -43.12
N CYS A 12 -22.20 -1.89 -43.39
CA CYS A 12 -20.82 -1.94 -42.88
C CYS A 12 -20.66 -1.44 -41.47
N LEU A 13 -21.54 -0.57 -40.94
CA LEU A 13 -21.44 -0.01 -39.60
C LEU A 13 -21.82 -1.03 -38.53
N GLY A 14 -22.80 -1.88 -38.80
CA GLY A 14 -23.22 -2.95 -37.88
C GLY A 14 -22.21 -4.05 -37.70
N ALA A 15 -21.46 -4.39 -38.75
CA ALA A 15 -20.41 -5.42 -38.67
C ALA A 15 -19.18 -4.96 -37.85
N LEU A 16 -18.84 -3.68 -37.88
CA LEU A 16 -17.73 -3.11 -37.09
C LEU A 16 -18.05 -3.03 -35.58
N VAL A 17 -19.30 -2.74 -35.21
CA VAL A 17 -19.71 -2.67 -33.81
C VAL A 17 -19.81 -4.06 -33.19
N VAL A 18 -20.30 -5.06 -33.92
CA VAL A 18 -20.39 -6.45 -33.46
C VAL A 18 -18.99 -7.10 -33.40
N GLY A 19 -18.10 -6.78 -34.34
CA GLY A 19 -16.71 -7.22 -34.31
C GLY A 19 -15.94 -6.64 -33.11
N GLY A 20 -16.11 -5.36 -32.82
CA GLY A 20 -15.44 -4.69 -31.68
C GLY A 20 -15.90 -5.23 -30.32
N SER A 21 -17.18 -5.55 -30.14
CA SER A 21 -17.69 -6.12 -28.89
C SER A 21 -17.20 -7.57 -28.68
N LEU A 22 -17.05 -8.36 -29.73
CA LEU A 22 -16.50 -9.73 -29.64
C LEU A 22 -15.00 -9.75 -29.25
N TRP A 23 -14.22 -8.76 -29.64
CA TRP A 23 -12.82 -8.65 -29.23
C TRP A 23 -12.67 -8.28 -27.76
N LEU A 24 -13.50 -7.38 -27.24
CA LEU A 24 -13.49 -6.98 -25.81
C LEU A 24 -13.91 -8.13 -24.89
N THR A 25 -14.97 -8.85 -25.25
CA THR A 25 -15.42 -10.02 -24.46
C THR A 25 -14.43 -11.19 -24.55
N GLY A 26 -13.72 -11.35 -25.67
CA GLY A 26 -12.68 -12.39 -25.83
C GLY A 26 -11.46 -12.16 -24.93
N CYS A 27 -10.99 -10.92 -24.79
CA CYS A 27 -9.87 -10.58 -23.90
C CYS A 27 -10.22 -10.80 -22.43
N GLU A 28 -11.42 -10.41 -22.00
CA GLU A 28 -11.88 -10.62 -20.62
C GLU A 28 -12.02 -12.11 -20.31
N ALA A 29 -12.59 -12.89 -21.20
CA ALA A 29 -12.74 -14.35 -21.04
C ALA A 29 -11.37 -15.04 -20.97
N LEU A 30 -10.38 -14.60 -21.77
CA LEU A 30 -9.03 -15.16 -21.77
C LEU A 30 -8.31 -14.83 -20.46
N LEU A 31 -8.36 -13.58 -19.99
CA LEU A 31 -7.75 -13.15 -18.73
C LEU A 31 -8.40 -13.90 -17.56
N ASN A 32 -9.73 -13.98 -17.53
CA ASN A 32 -10.44 -14.69 -16.49
C ASN A 32 -10.06 -16.19 -16.47
N SER A 33 -9.89 -16.83 -17.63
CA SER A 33 -9.48 -18.24 -17.70
C SER A 33 -8.03 -18.46 -17.25
N GLN A 34 -7.14 -17.52 -17.56
CA GLN A 34 -5.72 -17.61 -17.22
C GLN A 34 -5.48 -17.44 -15.71
N TYR A 35 -6.24 -16.55 -15.07
CA TYR A 35 -6.06 -16.22 -13.66
C TYR A 35 -7.17 -16.74 -12.74
N ALA A 36 -8.12 -17.52 -13.26
CA ALA A 36 -9.21 -18.11 -12.46
C ALA A 36 -8.70 -18.87 -11.23
N ASP A 37 -7.59 -19.57 -11.40
CA ASP A 37 -6.96 -20.37 -10.34
C ASP A 37 -6.26 -19.52 -9.26
N SER A 38 -6.00 -18.23 -9.51
CA SER A 38 -5.43 -17.29 -8.54
C SER A 38 -6.48 -16.69 -7.60
N VAL A 39 -7.76 -16.81 -7.97
CA VAL A 39 -8.87 -16.32 -7.14
C VAL A 39 -9.18 -17.35 -6.05
N PRO A 40 -9.10 -16.97 -4.76
CA PRO A 40 -9.44 -17.89 -3.68
C PRO A 40 -10.90 -18.36 -3.79
N PRO A 41 -11.19 -19.65 -3.47
CA PRO A 41 -12.56 -20.13 -3.48
C PRO A 41 -13.42 -19.38 -2.46
N ALA A 42 -14.64 -19.01 -2.86
CA ALA A 42 -15.57 -18.27 -2.01
C ALA A 42 -16.06 -19.08 -0.80
N THR A 43 -16.06 -20.41 -0.90
CA THR A 43 -16.51 -21.33 0.13
C THR A 43 -15.59 -22.54 0.21
N GLY A 44 -15.52 -23.17 1.37
CA GLY A 44 -14.77 -24.40 1.56
C GLY A 44 -14.06 -24.48 2.91
N VAL A 45 -13.32 -25.55 3.11
CA VAL A 45 -12.49 -25.78 4.30
C VAL A 45 -11.02 -25.81 3.90
N VAL A 46 -10.24 -24.92 4.45
CA VAL A 46 -8.80 -24.88 4.27
C VAL A 46 -8.13 -25.45 5.53
N ARG A 47 -7.38 -26.53 5.37
CA ARG A 47 -6.61 -27.12 6.47
C ARG A 47 -5.20 -26.57 6.44
N LEU A 48 -4.79 -25.92 7.53
CA LEU A 48 -3.50 -25.27 7.68
C LEU A 48 -2.81 -25.74 8.95
N SER A 49 -1.50 -25.95 8.88
CA SER A 49 -0.67 -26.14 10.06
C SER A 49 -0.42 -24.78 10.73
N GLY A 50 -0.46 -24.74 12.06
CA GLY A 50 -0.22 -23.50 12.83
C GLY A 50 -1.49 -22.86 13.40
N VAL A 51 -2.66 -23.46 13.18
CA VAL A 51 -3.93 -23.15 13.83
C VAL A 51 -4.18 -24.23 14.88
N ALA A 52 -4.47 -23.85 16.11
CA ALA A 52 -4.79 -24.79 17.18
C ALA A 52 -6.26 -25.18 17.18
N GLN A 53 -7.15 -24.24 16.82
CA GLN A 53 -8.59 -24.43 16.70
C GLN A 53 -9.11 -23.85 15.40
N SER A 54 -10.34 -24.21 15.03
CA SER A 54 -10.93 -23.67 13.80
C SER A 54 -11.20 -22.17 13.91
N ALA A 55 -10.95 -21.46 12.83
CA ALA A 55 -11.42 -20.10 12.62
C ALA A 55 -12.42 -20.11 11.46
N GLU A 56 -13.58 -19.50 11.65
CA GLU A 56 -14.60 -19.33 10.62
C GLU A 56 -14.43 -17.95 9.98
N ILE A 57 -14.44 -17.92 8.65
CA ILE A 57 -14.35 -16.68 7.86
C ILE A 57 -15.62 -16.57 7.05
N ARG A 58 -16.41 -15.56 7.33
CA ARG A 58 -17.62 -15.22 6.56
C ARG A 58 -17.38 -13.91 5.82
N ARG A 59 -17.94 -13.75 4.64
CA ARG A 59 -17.88 -12.50 3.88
C ARG A 59 -19.30 -11.95 3.71
N ASN A 60 -19.42 -10.62 3.85
CA ASN A 60 -20.67 -9.94 3.52
C ASN A 60 -20.79 -9.72 1.99
N GLU A 61 -21.87 -9.07 1.55
CA GLU A 61 -22.14 -8.75 0.15
C GLU A 61 -21.07 -7.89 -0.52
N LEU A 62 -20.32 -7.10 0.27
CA LEU A 62 -19.19 -6.29 -0.17
C LEU A 62 -17.85 -7.04 -0.13
N GLY A 63 -17.88 -8.33 0.19
CA GLY A 63 -16.68 -9.17 0.30
C GLY A 63 -15.86 -8.92 1.57
N MET A 64 -16.31 -8.08 2.51
CA MET A 64 -15.59 -7.83 3.76
C MET A 64 -15.58 -9.07 4.65
N PRO A 65 -14.39 -9.54 5.10
CA PRO A 65 -14.30 -10.73 5.92
C PRO A 65 -14.63 -10.44 7.39
N LEU A 66 -15.44 -11.31 7.99
CA LEU A 66 -15.63 -11.45 9.42
C LEU A 66 -14.92 -12.73 9.88
N ILE A 67 -13.96 -12.60 10.77
CA ILE A 67 -13.19 -13.72 11.31
C ILE A 67 -13.68 -14.01 12.73
N GLN A 68 -14.14 -15.24 12.97
CA GLN A 68 -14.59 -15.71 14.27
C GLN A 68 -13.71 -16.88 14.72
N SER A 69 -13.14 -16.79 15.91
CA SER A 69 -12.34 -17.84 16.55
C SER A 69 -12.45 -17.73 18.07
N SER A 70 -12.32 -18.84 18.77
CA SER A 70 -12.22 -18.87 20.22
C SER A 70 -10.81 -18.47 20.74
N SER A 71 -9.83 -18.37 19.86
CA SER A 71 -8.46 -18.06 20.16
C SER A 71 -8.02 -16.78 19.41
N THR A 72 -7.49 -15.80 20.14
CA THR A 72 -6.88 -14.60 19.53
C THR A 72 -5.72 -14.96 18.60
N HIS A 73 -4.94 -15.99 18.94
CA HIS A 73 -3.87 -16.48 18.08
C HIS A 73 -4.39 -16.98 16.73
N ASP A 74 -5.45 -17.81 16.75
CA ASP A 74 -6.01 -18.38 15.54
C ASP A 74 -6.72 -17.29 14.71
N ALA A 75 -7.34 -16.30 15.38
CA ALA A 75 -7.92 -15.14 14.71
C ALA A 75 -6.84 -14.30 13.99
N LEU A 76 -5.69 -14.04 14.64
CA LEU A 76 -4.56 -13.33 14.04
C LEU A 76 -3.92 -14.10 12.88
N PHE A 77 -3.81 -15.42 13.02
CA PHE A 77 -3.33 -16.27 11.92
C PHE A 77 -4.29 -16.19 10.73
N ALA A 78 -5.60 -16.34 10.98
CA ALA A 78 -6.62 -16.24 9.94
C ALA A 78 -6.63 -14.86 9.29
N LEU A 79 -6.41 -13.78 10.06
CA LEU A 79 -6.30 -12.41 9.55
C LEU A 79 -5.12 -12.28 8.57
N GLY A 80 -3.95 -12.81 8.94
CA GLY A 80 -2.78 -12.81 8.05
C GLY A 80 -3.04 -13.59 6.75
N TYR A 81 -3.69 -14.75 6.85
CA TYR A 81 -4.07 -15.54 5.69
C TYR A 81 -5.05 -14.80 4.78
N VAL A 82 -6.09 -14.19 5.35
CA VAL A 82 -7.11 -13.43 4.61
C VAL A 82 -6.51 -12.19 3.96
N HIS A 83 -5.69 -11.43 4.66
CA HIS A 83 -5.01 -10.28 4.07
C HIS A 83 -4.16 -10.68 2.87
N ALA A 84 -3.40 -11.77 2.98
CA ALA A 84 -2.62 -12.28 1.85
C ALA A 84 -3.50 -12.79 0.71
N SER A 85 -4.63 -13.46 1.01
CA SER A 85 -5.53 -13.92 -0.04
C SER A 85 -6.20 -12.79 -0.81
N ASP A 86 -6.47 -11.68 -0.15
CA ASP A 86 -7.24 -10.57 -0.71
C ASP A 86 -6.36 -9.45 -1.28
N ARG A 87 -5.15 -9.26 -0.73
CA ARG A 87 -4.34 -8.06 -0.96
C ARG A 87 -2.84 -8.34 -1.08
N LEU A 88 -2.42 -9.55 -1.51
CA LEU A 88 -1.00 -9.91 -1.55
C LEU A 88 -0.14 -8.91 -2.32
N SER A 89 -0.58 -8.51 -3.51
CA SER A 89 0.16 -7.55 -4.35
C SER A 89 0.34 -6.21 -3.67
N GLN A 90 -0.72 -5.72 -3.02
CA GLN A 90 -0.67 -4.48 -2.25
C GLN A 90 0.28 -4.60 -1.06
N MET A 91 0.24 -5.71 -0.31
CA MET A 91 1.15 -5.96 0.82
C MET A 91 2.60 -5.97 0.37
N VAL A 92 2.89 -6.69 -0.71
CA VAL A 92 4.25 -6.76 -1.31
C VAL A 92 4.70 -5.40 -1.78
N GLY A 93 3.85 -4.66 -2.50
CA GLY A 93 4.14 -3.31 -2.99
C GLY A 93 4.45 -2.33 -1.84
N MET A 94 3.64 -2.35 -0.78
CA MET A 94 3.89 -1.50 0.41
C MET A 94 5.21 -1.85 1.11
N ARG A 95 5.54 -3.14 1.23
CA ARG A 95 6.83 -3.57 1.78
C ARG A 95 7.99 -3.07 0.94
N LEU A 96 7.93 -3.27 -0.38
CA LEU A 96 8.97 -2.82 -1.30
C LEU A 96 9.11 -1.30 -1.31
N MET A 97 8.00 -0.57 -1.29
CA MET A 97 8.01 0.89 -1.17
C MET A 97 8.73 1.31 0.11
N ALA A 98 8.35 0.76 1.26
CA ALA A 98 8.95 1.11 2.55
C ALA A 98 10.45 0.75 2.64
N GLU A 99 10.91 -0.23 1.87
CA GLU A 99 12.32 -0.62 1.74
C GLU A 99 13.09 0.22 0.70
N GLY A 100 12.40 1.01 -0.12
CA GLY A 100 13.00 1.68 -1.29
C GLY A 100 13.45 0.67 -2.34
N ARG A 101 12.61 -0.31 -2.64
CA ARG A 101 12.82 -1.42 -3.58
C ARG A 101 11.64 -1.62 -4.54
N LEU A 102 10.74 -0.64 -4.61
CA LEU A 102 9.52 -0.75 -5.42
C LEU A 102 9.84 -0.98 -6.91
N ALA A 103 10.97 -0.47 -7.39
CA ALA A 103 11.43 -0.65 -8.77
C ALA A 103 11.66 -2.11 -9.17
N GLU A 104 11.89 -3.02 -8.21
CA GLU A 104 12.02 -4.46 -8.48
C GLU A 104 10.71 -5.07 -9.00
N MET A 105 9.57 -4.49 -8.66
CA MET A 105 8.25 -4.93 -9.09
C MET A 105 7.65 -4.00 -10.16
N ALA A 106 7.81 -2.69 -10.01
CA ALA A 106 7.17 -1.68 -10.85
C ALA A 106 8.06 -1.11 -11.95
N GLY A 107 9.32 -1.57 -12.04
CA GLY A 107 10.26 -1.12 -13.07
C GLY A 107 10.95 0.22 -12.75
N PRO A 108 11.77 0.74 -13.70
CA PRO A 108 12.67 1.86 -13.44
C PRO A 108 11.98 3.21 -13.21
N GLY A 109 10.71 3.35 -13.58
CA GLY A 109 9.97 4.60 -13.44
C GLY A 109 9.77 5.09 -11.99
N VAL A 110 9.99 4.22 -10.99
CA VAL A 110 9.82 4.55 -9.57
C VAL A 110 11.14 4.61 -8.78
N ILE A 111 12.29 4.67 -9.46
CA ILE A 111 13.62 4.68 -8.81
C ILE A 111 13.79 5.90 -7.89
N GLU A 112 13.25 7.06 -8.25
CA GLU A 112 13.34 8.25 -7.40
C GLU A 112 12.56 8.09 -6.09
N ILE A 113 11.43 7.36 -6.13
CA ILE A 113 10.69 6.97 -4.92
C ILE A 113 11.57 6.06 -4.06
N ASP A 114 12.24 5.07 -4.66
CA ASP A 114 13.13 4.17 -3.92
C ASP A 114 14.29 4.91 -3.27
N ARG A 115 14.90 5.87 -3.96
CA ARG A 115 15.97 6.71 -3.40
C ARG A 115 15.48 7.52 -2.20
N PHE A 116 14.33 8.15 -2.32
CA PHE A 116 13.70 8.91 -1.25
C PHE A 116 13.40 8.04 -0.03
N MET A 117 12.77 6.88 -0.23
CA MET A 117 12.43 5.96 0.86
C MET A 117 13.66 5.37 1.55
N ARG A 118 14.75 5.14 0.81
CA ARG A 118 16.04 4.73 1.37
C ARG A 118 16.68 5.84 2.21
N ALA A 119 16.54 7.11 1.80
CA ALA A 119 17.02 8.25 2.58
C ALA A 119 16.27 8.38 3.91
N ILE A 120 14.94 8.20 3.91
CA ILE A 120 14.11 8.17 5.13
C ILE A 120 14.47 6.97 6.03
N ASN A 121 14.80 5.83 5.43
CA ASN A 121 15.24 4.62 6.11
C ASN A 121 14.25 4.10 7.17
N LEU A 122 12.97 3.92 6.77
CA LEU A 122 11.93 3.38 7.64
C LEU A 122 12.29 1.99 8.23
N ARG A 123 13.08 1.19 7.51
CA ARG A 123 13.54 -0.12 8.00
C ARG A 123 14.30 -0.01 9.32
N LYS A 124 15.14 1.00 9.48
CA LYS A 124 15.88 1.23 10.73
C LYS A 124 14.92 1.53 11.89
N SER A 125 13.98 2.45 11.68
CA SER A 125 13.00 2.85 12.70
C SER A 125 12.08 1.69 13.08
N SER A 126 11.51 0.98 12.07
CA SER A 126 10.62 -0.15 12.29
C SER A 126 11.30 -1.32 13.01
N SER A 127 12.56 -1.61 12.68
CA SER A 127 13.33 -2.64 13.38
C SER A 127 13.58 -2.26 14.85
N GLY A 128 13.83 -0.99 15.14
CA GLY A 128 13.93 -0.47 16.50
C GLY A 128 12.62 -0.65 17.28
N MET A 129 11.51 -0.24 16.66
CA MET A 129 10.17 -0.39 17.22
C MET A 129 9.83 -1.85 17.52
N TYR A 130 10.06 -2.75 16.57
CA TYR A 130 9.81 -4.18 16.76
C TYR A 130 10.68 -4.77 17.89
N ARG A 131 11.96 -4.43 17.94
CA ARG A 131 12.85 -4.93 19.00
C ARG A 131 12.41 -4.47 20.41
N SER A 132 11.89 -3.26 20.54
CA SER A 132 11.42 -2.70 21.82
C SER A 132 9.98 -3.12 22.16
N ALA A 133 9.24 -3.73 21.23
CA ALA A 133 7.88 -4.17 21.46
C ALA A 133 7.78 -5.23 22.57
N SER A 134 6.65 -5.26 23.25
CA SER A 134 6.37 -6.28 24.28
C SER A 134 6.33 -7.69 23.69
N PRO A 135 6.59 -8.74 24.49
CA PRO A 135 6.51 -10.13 24.02
C PRO A 135 5.14 -10.46 23.40
N GLN A 136 4.06 -9.89 23.90
CA GLN A 136 2.71 -10.09 23.37
C GLN A 136 2.56 -9.53 21.95
N ILE A 137 3.08 -8.32 21.69
CA ILE A 137 3.06 -7.69 20.36
C ILE A 137 3.95 -8.46 19.39
N LYS A 138 5.16 -8.85 19.81
CA LYS A 138 6.04 -9.69 19.00
C LYS A 138 5.34 -10.98 18.59
N LYS A 139 4.69 -11.64 19.55
CA LYS A 139 3.92 -12.86 19.30
C LYS A 139 2.78 -12.65 18.32
N ALA A 140 2.04 -11.55 18.43
CA ALA A 140 0.98 -11.20 17.49
C ALA A 140 1.51 -11.04 16.05
N TYR A 141 2.61 -10.34 15.87
CA TYR A 141 3.26 -10.18 14.56
C TYR A 141 3.77 -11.50 13.99
N GLU A 142 4.36 -12.37 14.82
CA GLU A 142 4.80 -13.71 14.41
C GLU A 142 3.64 -14.58 13.93
N VAL A 143 2.53 -14.56 14.65
CA VAL A 143 1.33 -15.34 14.32
C VAL A 143 0.71 -14.83 13.03
N TYR A 144 0.57 -13.53 12.89
CA TYR A 144 0.09 -12.90 11.67
C TYR A 144 0.98 -13.25 10.46
N ALA A 145 2.30 -13.11 10.59
CA ALA A 145 3.25 -13.45 9.53
C ALA A 145 3.14 -14.92 9.09
N ARG A 146 2.92 -15.85 10.04
CA ARG A 146 2.67 -17.26 9.72
C ARG A 146 1.41 -17.45 8.90
N GLY A 147 0.34 -16.70 9.18
CA GLY A 147 -0.89 -16.71 8.39
C GLY A 147 -0.65 -16.24 6.95
N VAL A 148 0.04 -15.11 6.77
CA VAL A 148 0.47 -14.62 5.45
C VAL A 148 1.28 -15.67 4.69
N ASN A 149 2.24 -16.26 5.36
CA ASN A 149 3.14 -17.27 4.76
C ASN A 149 2.42 -18.59 4.44
N ALA A 150 1.40 -18.97 5.20
CA ALA A 150 0.57 -20.12 4.88
C ALA A 150 -0.18 -19.94 3.55
N TYR A 151 -0.65 -18.72 3.27
CA TYR A 151 -1.21 -18.40 1.95
C TYR A 151 -0.14 -18.42 0.85
N LEU A 152 0.98 -17.73 1.05
CA LEU A 152 2.09 -17.66 0.09
C LEU A 152 2.62 -19.05 -0.27
N TYR A 153 2.81 -19.92 0.71
CA TYR A 153 3.29 -21.29 0.48
C TYR A 153 2.35 -22.11 -0.42
N ARG A 154 1.04 -21.99 -0.19
CA ARG A 154 0.03 -22.75 -0.95
C ARG A 154 -0.17 -22.24 -2.37
N ASN A 155 0.07 -20.92 -2.58
CA ASN A 155 -0.29 -20.25 -3.83
C ASN A 155 0.91 -19.66 -4.56
N ARG A 156 2.14 -20.15 -4.28
CA ARG A 156 3.37 -19.64 -4.91
C ARG A 156 3.39 -19.75 -6.44
N ASP A 157 2.66 -20.74 -6.98
CA ASP A 157 2.53 -21.00 -8.42
C ASP A 157 1.24 -20.40 -9.00
N LYS A 158 0.44 -19.72 -8.17
CA LYS A 158 -0.86 -19.13 -8.50
C LYS A 158 -0.95 -17.72 -7.90
N LEU A 159 0.04 -16.91 -8.22
CA LEU A 159 0.08 -15.53 -7.73
C LEU A 159 -1.02 -14.67 -8.36
N PRO A 160 -1.49 -13.62 -7.68
CA PRO A 160 -2.35 -12.61 -8.28
C PRO A 160 -1.77 -12.07 -9.59
N MET A 161 -2.64 -11.71 -10.53
CA MET A 161 -2.30 -11.34 -11.90
C MET A 161 -1.18 -10.27 -11.95
N ASP A 162 -1.32 -9.20 -11.19
CA ASP A 162 -0.38 -8.09 -11.15
C ASP A 162 1.02 -8.50 -10.64
N LEU A 163 1.11 -9.42 -9.68
CA LEU A 163 2.40 -9.99 -9.27
C LEU A 163 2.96 -10.94 -10.33
N ALA A 164 2.11 -11.78 -10.91
CA ALA A 164 2.54 -12.72 -11.94
C ALA A 164 3.10 -11.98 -13.17
N GLU A 165 2.42 -10.92 -13.62
CA GLU A 165 2.83 -10.10 -14.76
C GLU A 165 4.09 -9.27 -14.48
N SER A 166 4.28 -8.79 -13.24
CA SER A 166 5.51 -8.09 -12.87
C SER A 166 6.75 -8.99 -12.87
N GLY A 167 6.56 -10.31 -12.84
CA GLY A 167 7.64 -11.29 -12.68
C GLY A 167 8.28 -11.31 -11.29
N TYR A 168 7.82 -10.46 -10.38
CA TYR A 168 8.35 -10.40 -9.02
C TYR A 168 7.90 -11.61 -8.18
N LYS A 169 8.86 -12.29 -7.56
CA LYS A 169 8.59 -13.43 -6.67
C LYS A 169 8.65 -12.98 -5.22
N PRO A 170 7.50 -12.89 -4.52
CA PRO A 170 7.48 -12.41 -3.15
C PRO A 170 8.23 -13.37 -2.21
N ALA A 171 9.13 -12.79 -1.41
CA ALA A 171 9.73 -13.49 -0.29
C ALA A 171 8.69 -13.68 0.83
N TYR A 172 8.94 -14.66 1.70
CA TYR A 172 8.11 -14.85 2.89
C TYR A 172 8.05 -13.59 3.74
N TRP A 173 6.91 -13.41 4.38
CA TRP A 173 6.62 -12.27 5.25
C TRP A 173 7.23 -12.49 6.63
N THR A 174 7.99 -11.51 7.10
CA THR A 174 8.57 -11.52 8.45
C THR A 174 7.71 -10.68 9.41
N PRO A 175 7.81 -10.92 10.73
CA PRO A 175 7.20 -10.03 11.73
C PRO A 175 7.63 -8.56 11.57
N GLU A 176 8.89 -8.33 11.22
CA GLU A 176 9.47 -7.01 10.96
C GLU A 176 8.86 -6.33 9.74
N ASP A 177 8.38 -7.09 8.75
CA ASP A 177 7.69 -6.51 7.59
C ASP A 177 6.35 -5.89 7.99
N SER A 178 5.64 -6.49 8.94
CA SER A 178 4.42 -5.88 9.51
C SER A 178 4.75 -4.56 10.24
N ALA A 179 5.83 -4.53 11.02
CA ALA A 179 6.30 -3.31 11.67
C ALA A 179 6.73 -2.25 10.65
N LEU A 180 7.34 -2.67 9.54
CA LEU A 180 7.76 -1.78 8.46
C LEU A 180 6.56 -1.15 7.74
N VAL A 181 5.55 -1.95 7.39
CA VAL A 181 4.33 -1.43 6.77
C VAL A 181 3.58 -0.51 7.72
N PHE A 182 3.53 -0.82 9.02
CA PHE A 182 2.99 0.08 10.02
C PHE A 182 3.74 1.42 10.06
N SER A 183 5.08 1.39 9.99
CA SER A 183 5.90 2.61 9.92
C SER A 183 5.65 3.41 8.64
N LEU A 184 5.43 2.75 7.50
CA LEU A 184 5.04 3.40 6.25
C LEU A 184 3.69 4.11 6.36
N LEU A 185 2.70 3.46 7.00
CA LEU A 185 1.39 4.07 7.23
C LEU A 185 1.50 5.30 8.14
N ASN A 186 2.27 5.21 9.22
CA ASN A 186 2.51 6.36 10.10
C ASN A 186 3.19 7.50 9.35
N PHE A 187 4.20 7.20 8.53
CA PHE A 187 4.86 8.20 7.69
C PHE A 187 3.86 8.86 6.73
N GLY A 188 3.00 8.07 6.07
CA GLY A 188 1.96 8.59 5.17
C GLY A 188 0.90 9.45 5.86
N LEU A 189 0.58 9.14 7.13
CA LEU A 189 -0.37 9.93 7.92
C LEU A 189 0.25 11.20 8.51
N SER A 190 1.59 11.28 8.58
CA SER A 190 2.35 12.45 9.03
C SER A 190 2.74 13.35 7.85
N MET A 191 1.79 13.61 6.94
CA MET A 191 2.02 14.28 5.64
C MET A 191 2.22 15.81 5.73
N ASN A 192 2.66 16.35 6.85
CA ASN A 192 2.93 17.77 7.04
C ASN A 192 4.38 18.19 6.68
N LEU A 193 5.18 17.28 6.11
CA LEU A 193 6.59 17.55 5.77
C LEU A 193 6.73 18.77 4.85
N GLN A 194 5.84 18.91 3.85
CA GLN A 194 5.88 20.04 2.92
C GLN A 194 5.54 21.36 3.62
N GLU A 195 4.57 21.32 4.52
CA GLU A 195 4.18 22.48 5.35
C GLU A 195 5.33 22.91 6.26
N GLU A 196 6.02 21.96 6.89
CA GLU A 196 7.18 22.24 7.74
C GLU A 196 8.34 22.81 6.93
N ILE A 197 8.65 22.25 5.75
CA ILE A 197 9.66 22.80 4.84
C ILE A 197 9.28 24.21 4.41
N ASN A 198 8.03 24.45 4.02
CA ASN A 198 7.55 25.77 3.63
C ASN A 198 7.64 26.76 4.79
N ALA A 199 7.30 26.33 6.01
CA ALA A 199 7.45 27.15 7.22
C ALA A 199 8.90 27.53 7.48
N LEU A 200 9.85 26.59 7.33
CA LEU A 200 11.28 26.86 7.46
C LEU A 200 11.78 27.86 6.39
N ILE A 201 11.38 27.69 5.13
CA ILE A 201 11.73 28.61 4.04
C ILE A 201 11.17 30.01 4.31
N LEU A 202 9.91 30.07 4.76
CA LEU A 202 9.23 31.33 5.06
C LEU A 202 9.90 32.02 6.24
N ALA A 203 10.20 31.29 7.32
CA ALA A 203 10.90 31.82 8.49
C ALA A 203 12.28 32.42 8.13
N GLN A 204 12.99 31.80 7.19
CA GLN A 204 14.28 32.36 6.70
C GLN A 204 14.12 33.66 5.89
N LYS A 205 12.97 33.80 5.18
CA LYS A 205 12.73 35.00 4.34
C LYS A 205 12.19 36.18 5.11
N VAL A 206 11.30 35.94 6.07
CA VAL A 206 10.54 37.02 6.76
C VAL A 206 10.87 37.15 8.25
N GLY A 207 11.63 36.22 8.80
CA GLY A 207 11.92 36.13 10.24
C GLY A 207 10.86 35.29 10.99
N SER A 208 11.30 34.61 12.04
CA SER A 208 10.44 33.68 12.83
C SER A 208 9.26 34.40 13.53
N ASN A 209 9.40 35.65 13.90
CA ASN A 209 8.34 36.46 14.50
C ASN A 209 7.18 36.82 13.56
N GLN A 210 7.37 36.76 12.24
CA GLN A 210 6.32 36.96 11.25
C GLN A 210 5.60 35.64 10.89
N LEU A 211 6.18 34.50 11.23
CA LEU A 211 5.67 33.19 10.86
C LEU A 211 4.28 32.91 11.46
N ALA A 212 4.06 33.30 12.72
CA ALA A 212 2.77 33.10 13.41
C ALA A 212 1.61 33.85 12.73
N TRP A 213 1.88 34.96 12.05
CA TRP A 213 0.88 35.71 11.30
C TRP A 213 0.61 35.11 9.92
N LEU A 214 1.66 34.57 9.28
CA LEU A 214 1.57 34.01 7.92
C LEU A 214 1.06 32.57 7.89
N MET A 215 1.22 31.84 8.99
CA MET A 215 0.72 30.48 9.16
C MET A 215 -0.29 30.47 10.32
N PRO A 216 -1.56 30.76 10.05
CA PRO A 216 -2.59 30.77 11.08
C PRO A 216 -2.74 29.36 11.69
N THR A 217 -2.54 29.29 12.99
CA THR A 217 -2.90 28.12 13.79
C THR A 217 -4.42 28.10 14.04
N TYR A 218 -5.00 26.93 14.28
CA TYR A 218 -6.39 26.84 14.70
C TYR A 218 -6.60 27.59 16.02
N PRO A 219 -7.78 28.22 16.26
CA PRO A 219 -8.01 29.09 17.41
C PRO A 219 -7.70 28.48 18.78
N ASP A 220 -7.72 27.14 18.88
CA ASP A 220 -7.48 26.39 20.12
C ASP A 220 -6.05 25.82 20.22
N GLU A 221 -5.22 26.00 19.19
CA GLU A 221 -3.81 25.59 19.18
C GLU A 221 -2.91 26.79 19.43
N SER A 222 -2.76 27.18 20.68
CA SER A 222 -1.61 27.99 21.07
C SER A 222 -0.36 27.13 21.04
N LEU A 223 0.60 27.44 20.15
CA LEU A 223 1.93 26.86 20.26
C LEU A 223 2.43 27.08 21.69
N PRO A 224 2.89 26.04 22.41
CA PRO A 224 3.47 26.21 23.73
C PRO A 224 4.58 27.26 23.65
N PHE A 225 4.63 28.16 24.62
CA PHE A 225 5.59 29.27 24.66
C PHE A 225 7.04 28.82 24.52
N ASP A 226 7.34 27.60 25.02
CA ASP A 226 8.65 26.96 24.94
C ASP A 226 9.03 26.50 23.53
N GLU A 227 8.07 26.16 22.67
CA GLU A 227 8.35 25.83 21.26
C GLU A 227 8.63 27.07 20.44
N THR A 228 7.94 28.20 20.73
CA THR A 228 8.25 29.48 20.10
C THR A 228 9.66 29.95 20.49
N GLU A 229 10.09 29.74 21.73
CA GLU A 229 11.41 30.04 22.22
C GLU A 229 12.48 29.12 21.58
N LYS A 230 12.20 27.84 21.43
CA LYS A 230 13.06 26.88 20.69
C LYS A 230 13.21 27.26 19.22
N LEU A 231 12.13 27.69 18.56
CA LEU A 231 12.16 28.16 17.17
C LEU A 231 12.97 29.47 17.03
N GLN A 232 12.90 30.37 18.03
CA GLN A 232 13.73 31.58 18.08
C GLN A 232 15.20 31.24 18.37
N GLY A 233 15.47 30.18 19.12
CA GLY A 233 16.82 29.70 19.42
C GLY A 233 17.47 28.93 18.26
N LEU A 234 16.70 28.47 17.28
CA LEU A 234 17.22 27.94 16.02
C LEU A 234 17.80 29.13 15.23
N ARG A 235 19.12 29.31 15.30
CA ARG A 235 19.83 30.24 14.40
C ARG A 235 19.71 29.67 12.97
N LEU A 236 18.64 30.10 12.29
CA LEU A 236 18.38 29.78 10.89
C LEU A 236 19.16 30.71 9.93
N ASP A 237 20.16 31.45 10.45
CA ASP A 237 21.05 32.35 9.69
C ASP A 237 21.97 31.57 8.73
N GLY A 238 22.09 30.25 8.90
CA GLY A 238 22.76 29.38 7.96
C GLY A 238 21.79 28.82 6.93
N LYS A 239 21.98 29.13 5.67
CA LYS A 239 21.26 28.47 4.56
C LYS A 239 21.33 26.95 4.76
N ILE A 240 20.22 26.31 5.00
CA ILE A 240 20.19 24.83 5.03
C ILE A 240 20.55 24.38 3.60
N PRO A 241 21.71 23.70 3.39
CA PRO A 241 22.12 23.31 2.06
C PRO A 241 21.05 22.42 1.43
N GLY A 242 20.59 22.78 0.24
CA GLY A 242 19.63 21.98 -0.53
C GLY A 242 18.16 22.40 -0.41
N ILE A 243 17.74 23.20 0.59
CA ILE A 243 16.35 23.69 0.69
C ILE A 243 16.00 24.70 -0.43
N ALA A 244 16.95 25.45 -0.94
CA ALA A 244 16.71 26.40 -2.03
C ALA A 244 16.48 25.72 -3.40
N GLN A 245 16.58 24.39 -3.49
CA GLN A 245 16.43 23.62 -4.71
C GLN A 245 15.17 22.73 -4.71
N LEU A 246 14.41 22.73 -3.60
CA LEU A 246 13.08 22.17 -3.49
C LEU A 246 12.02 23.24 -3.77
#